data_a904478f35c826e994f7de8859145de8
#
_entry.id   a904478f35c826e994f7de8859145de8
#
_cell.length_a   1.000
_cell.length_b   1.000
_cell.length_c   1.000
_cell.angle_alpha   90.00
_cell.angle_beta   90.00
_cell.angle_gamma   90.00
#
_symmetry.space_group_name_H-M   'P 1'
#
loop_
_entity.id
_entity.type
_entity.pdbx_description
1 polymer ?
#
loop_
_entity_poly.entity_id
_entity_poly.type
_entity_poly.pdbx_seq_one_letter_code
_entity_poly.pdbx_strand_id
1 'polypeptide(L)'
;SQTDGPARVGDLGSTEANRKLVAEYAEKILKGAEYSLVTDYTSTETYLQHNPEAGDGLDGFGVAAAKWAEQGKNVVYKTIHKVIAEGDFALVQAEGEFGVPVVYYDLFRLADGKIVEHWDAIQEVPAELPHSNGLF
;
A
#
# COMPACT_ATOMS: atom_id res chain seq x y z
N SER A 1 5.27 -14.27 16.58
CA SER A 1 3.82 -14.12 16.76
C SER A 1 3.23 -13.28 15.63
N GLN A 2 1.93 -13.19 15.56
CA GLN A 2 1.26 -12.39 14.52
C GLN A 2 1.29 -10.88 14.79
N THR A 3 1.88 -10.48 15.90
CA THR A 3 2.04 -9.08 16.28
C THR A 3 3.49 -8.61 16.29
N ASP A 4 4.42 -9.43 15.80
CA ASP A 4 5.83 -9.09 15.68
C ASP A 4 6.09 -8.36 14.36
N GLY A 5 7.05 -7.46 14.37
CA GLY A 5 7.45 -6.71 13.19
C GLY A 5 8.66 -5.82 13.47
N PRO A 6 9.14 -5.08 12.47
CA PRO A 6 10.22 -4.13 12.68
C PRO A 6 9.77 -3.04 13.67
N ALA A 7 10.52 -2.93 14.76
CA ALA A 7 10.12 -2.11 15.91
C ALA A 7 10.47 -0.63 15.78
N ARG A 8 11.32 -0.24 14.84
CA ARG A 8 11.85 1.12 14.76
C ARG A 8 11.93 1.64 13.34
N VAL A 9 11.65 2.93 13.19
CA VAL A 9 11.97 3.69 11.99
C VAL A 9 13.49 3.94 11.99
N GLY A 10 14.12 3.70 10.87
CA GLY A 10 15.54 3.98 10.64
C GLY A 10 15.74 4.87 9.41
N ASP A 11 17.00 5.09 9.06
CA ASP A 11 17.40 5.79 7.83
C ASP A 11 16.70 7.16 7.67
N LEU A 12 16.71 7.97 8.73
CA LEU A 12 16.00 9.26 8.77
C LEU A 12 16.44 10.23 7.67
N GLY A 13 17.69 10.12 7.20
CA GLY A 13 18.21 10.93 6.09
C GLY A 13 17.54 10.64 4.74
N SER A 14 16.89 9.51 4.60
CA SER A 14 16.22 9.08 3.36
C SER A 14 14.72 9.40 3.31
N THR A 15 14.19 10.09 4.32
CA THR A 15 12.76 10.39 4.44
C THR A 15 12.17 10.98 3.15
N GLU A 16 12.75 12.03 2.62
CA GLU A 16 12.20 12.73 1.45
C GLU A 16 12.35 11.90 0.18
N ALA A 17 13.47 11.20 -0.02
CA ALA A 17 13.67 10.31 -1.15
C ALA A 17 12.67 9.16 -1.15
N ASN A 18 12.43 8.57 0.02
CA ASN A 18 11.47 7.48 0.19
C ASN A 18 10.03 7.97 0.00
N ARG A 19 9.69 9.15 0.51
CA ARG A 19 8.37 9.76 0.29
C ARG A 19 8.09 9.96 -1.19
N LYS A 20 9.06 10.50 -1.94
CA LYS A 20 8.93 10.71 -3.39
C LYS A 20 8.74 9.41 -4.14
N LEU A 21 9.54 8.39 -3.81
CA LEU A 21 9.44 7.08 -4.45
C LEU A 21 8.06 6.47 -4.23
N VAL A 22 7.56 6.49 -3.00
CA VAL A 22 6.25 5.91 -2.68
C VAL A 22 5.11 6.74 -3.28
N ALA A 23 5.24 8.08 -3.32
CA ALA A 23 4.25 8.93 -3.99
C ALA A 23 4.14 8.59 -5.48
N GLU A 24 5.27 8.39 -6.16
CA GLU A 24 5.30 7.98 -7.56
C GLU A 24 4.74 6.58 -7.76
N TYR A 25 5.12 5.64 -6.88
CA TYR A 25 4.57 4.28 -6.86
C TYR A 25 3.04 4.30 -6.71
N ALA A 26 2.53 5.10 -5.78
CA ALA A 26 1.09 5.22 -5.55
C ALA A 26 0.36 5.71 -6.80
N GLU A 27 0.87 6.72 -7.48
CA GLU A 27 0.26 7.26 -8.70
C GLU A 27 0.37 6.32 -9.89
N LYS A 28 1.53 5.72 -10.14
CA LYS A 28 1.77 4.90 -11.32
C LYS A 28 1.29 3.46 -11.16
N ILE A 29 1.54 2.85 -10.01
CA ILE A 29 1.26 1.43 -9.79
C ILE A 29 -0.11 1.23 -9.13
N LEU A 30 -0.34 1.84 -7.98
CA LEU A 30 -1.61 1.64 -7.26
C LEU A 30 -2.77 2.22 -8.04
N LYS A 31 -2.70 3.49 -8.41
CA LYS A 31 -3.75 4.19 -9.14
C LYS A 31 -3.71 3.92 -10.65
N GLY A 32 -2.54 4.02 -11.24
CA GLY A 32 -2.35 3.92 -12.69
C GLY A 32 -2.35 2.50 -13.24
N ALA A 33 -2.19 1.50 -12.37
CA ALA A 33 -2.12 0.09 -12.75
C ALA A 33 -1.03 -0.22 -13.81
N GLU A 34 0.05 0.55 -13.85
CA GLU A 34 1.19 0.33 -14.74
C GLU A 34 2.11 -0.75 -14.17
N TYR A 35 1.58 -1.96 -14.00
CA TYR A 35 2.27 -3.04 -13.28
C TYR A 35 3.57 -3.51 -13.95
N SER A 36 3.76 -3.21 -15.23
CA SER A 36 5.04 -3.48 -15.92
C SER A 36 6.20 -2.69 -15.32
N LEU A 37 5.93 -1.60 -14.60
CA LEU A 37 6.93 -0.75 -13.95
C LEU A 37 7.15 -1.10 -12.47
N VAL A 38 6.46 -2.11 -11.94
CA VAL A 38 6.47 -2.40 -10.50
C VAL A 38 7.87 -2.64 -9.95
N THR A 39 8.75 -3.28 -10.72
CA THR A 39 10.12 -3.57 -10.29
C THR A 39 11.04 -2.36 -10.27
N ASP A 40 10.61 -1.22 -10.81
CA ASP A 40 11.33 0.05 -10.65
C ASP A 40 11.22 0.56 -9.20
N TYR A 41 10.18 0.15 -8.47
CA TYR A 41 9.87 0.63 -7.12
C TYR A 41 10.03 -0.44 -6.04
N THR A 42 9.79 -1.70 -6.38
CA THR A 42 9.78 -2.80 -5.42
C THR A 42 10.97 -3.72 -5.62
N SER A 43 11.48 -4.26 -4.52
CA SER A 43 12.53 -5.28 -4.56
C SER A 43 12.00 -6.56 -5.21
N THR A 44 12.83 -7.17 -6.04
CA THR A 44 12.56 -8.51 -6.61
C THR A 44 13.08 -9.64 -5.73
N GLU A 45 13.88 -9.31 -4.72
CA GLU A 45 14.51 -10.30 -3.83
C GLU A 45 13.73 -10.46 -2.52
N THR A 46 13.22 -9.34 -1.98
CA THR A 46 12.52 -9.33 -0.70
C THR A 46 11.28 -8.45 -0.81
N TYR A 47 10.14 -9.02 -0.54
CA TYR A 47 8.89 -8.27 -0.38
C TYR A 47 8.05 -9.00 0.65
N LEU A 48 8.16 -8.53 1.90
CA LEU A 48 7.44 -9.11 3.04
C LEU A 48 6.02 -8.55 3.09
N GLN A 49 5.05 -9.43 3.19
CA GLN A 49 3.64 -9.05 3.13
C GLN A 49 2.95 -9.24 4.48
N HIS A 50 2.22 -8.22 4.93
CA HIS A 50 1.44 -8.29 6.15
C HIS A 50 -0.07 -8.21 5.90
N ASN A 51 -0.51 -8.09 4.65
CA ASN A 51 -1.94 -8.26 4.33
C ASN A 51 -2.33 -9.69 4.70
N PRO A 52 -3.43 -9.90 5.44
CA PRO A 52 -3.78 -11.23 5.97
C PRO A 52 -4.19 -12.25 4.89
N GLU A 53 -4.39 -11.83 3.64
CA GLU A 53 -4.84 -12.70 2.56
C GLU A 53 -3.80 -12.85 1.43
N ALA A 54 -2.66 -12.16 1.51
CA ALA A 54 -1.62 -12.20 0.46
C ALA A 54 -0.32 -12.75 1.03
N GLY A 55 0.35 -13.60 0.26
CA GLY A 55 1.68 -14.12 0.61
C GLY A 55 2.80 -13.15 0.23
N ASP A 56 4.02 -13.52 0.63
CA ASP A 56 5.22 -12.75 0.34
C ASP A 56 5.53 -12.67 -1.16
N GLY A 57 6.28 -11.63 -1.53
CA GLY A 57 6.72 -11.41 -2.89
C GLY A 57 5.64 -10.80 -3.77
N LEU A 58 6.04 -10.32 -4.94
CA LEU A 58 5.10 -9.80 -5.93
C LEU A 58 4.15 -10.88 -6.44
N ASP A 59 4.62 -12.12 -6.52
CA ASP A 59 3.79 -13.28 -6.90
C ASP A 59 2.66 -13.53 -5.89
N GLY A 60 2.94 -13.39 -4.59
CA GLY A 60 1.93 -13.54 -3.54
C GLY A 60 0.79 -12.53 -3.69
N PHE A 61 1.12 -11.28 -4.01
CA PHE A 61 0.10 -10.27 -4.30
C PHE A 61 -0.70 -10.62 -5.56
N GLY A 62 -0.04 -11.05 -6.63
CA GLY A 62 -0.70 -11.43 -7.88
C GLY A 62 -1.71 -12.57 -7.68
N VAL A 63 -1.35 -13.60 -6.90
CA VAL A 63 -2.24 -14.72 -6.56
C VAL A 63 -3.44 -14.23 -5.77
N ALA A 64 -3.23 -13.38 -4.77
CA ALA A 64 -4.31 -12.81 -3.95
C ALA A 64 -5.25 -11.95 -4.80
N ALA A 65 -4.69 -11.08 -5.65
CA ALA A 65 -5.48 -10.21 -6.52
C ALA A 65 -6.39 -11.00 -7.47
N ALA A 66 -5.88 -12.09 -8.06
CA ALA A 66 -6.66 -12.97 -8.92
C ALA A 66 -7.81 -13.63 -8.15
N LYS A 67 -7.56 -14.10 -6.94
CA LYS A 67 -8.58 -14.70 -6.07
C LYS A 67 -9.66 -13.69 -5.70
N TRP A 68 -9.28 -12.48 -5.33
CA TRP A 68 -10.24 -11.41 -5.01
C TRP A 68 -11.08 -11.04 -6.23
N ALA A 69 -10.49 -10.96 -7.41
CA ALA A 69 -11.22 -10.66 -8.64
C ALA A 69 -12.31 -11.70 -8.93
N GLU A 70 -12.05 -12.99 -8.67
CA GLU A 70 -13.06 -14.06 -8.76
C GLU A 70 -14.23 -13.85 -7.78
N GLN A 71 -14.00 -13.17 -6.68
CA GLN A 71 -15.01 -12.83 -5.67
C GLN A 71 -15.71 -11.49 -5.96
N GLY A 72 -15.41 -10.85 -7.10
CA GLY A 72 -15.92 -9.52 -7.43
C GLY A 72 -15.23 -8.37 -6.72
N LYS A 73 -14.06 -8.63 -6.11
CA LYS A 73 -13.27 -7.64 -5.37
C LYS A 73 -12.02 -7.26 -6.16
N ASN A 74 -12.15 -6.31 -7.06
CA ASN A 74 -11.02 -5.74 -7.77
C ASN A 74 -10.39 -4.63 -6.94
N VAL A 75 -9.06 -4.63 -6.87
CA VAL A 75 -8.30 -3.56 -6.20
C VAL A 75 -8.27 -2.35 -7.13
N VAL A 76 -8.91 -1.27 -6.73
CA VAL A 76 -8.97 -0.01 -7.51
C VAL A 76 -8.61 1.14 -6.59
N TYR A 77 -7.60 1.93 -6.98
CA TYR A 77 -7.25 3.19 -6.33
C TYR A 77 -7.71 4.34 -7.21
N LYS A 78 -8.50 5.26 -6.66
CA LYS A 78 -9.07 6.41 -7.39
C LYS A 78 -8.38 7.72 -7.09
N THR A 79 -8.10 7.99 -5.82
CA THR A 79 -7.48 9.24 -5.38
C THR A 79 -6.44 8.95 -4.31
N ILE A 80 -5.23 9.43 -4.52
CA ILE A 80 -4.18 9.42 -3.50
C ILE A 80 -4.27 10.73 -2.74
N HIS A 81 -4.73 10.67 -1.49
CA HIS A 81 -4.94 11.87 -0.68
C HIS A 81 -3.67 12.36 -0.01
N LYS A 82 -2.88 11.47 0.57
CA LYS A 82 -1.66 11.83 1.31
C LYS A 82 -0.61 10.75 1.18
N VAL A 83 0.65 11.18 1.15
CA VAL A 83 1.82 10.32 1.34
C VAL A 83 2.68 10.98 2.41
N ILE A 84 2.85 10.28 3.53
CA ILE A 84 3.58 10.76 4.71
C ILE A 84 4.72 9.79 4.97
N ALA A 85 5.91 10.31 5.25
CA ALA A 85 7.08 9.45 5.45
C ALA A 85 7.90 9.88 6.66
N GLU A 86 8.56 8.91 7.26
CA GLU A 86 9.59 9.09 8.27
C GLU A 86 10.64 7.99 8.09
N GLY A 87 11.86 8.39 7.73
CA GLY A 87 12.97 7.44 7.51
C GLY A 87 12.66 6.45 6.41
N ASP A 88 12.77 5.17 6.74
CA ASP A 88 12.53 4.06 5.82
C ASP A 88 11.06 3.63 5.72
N PHE A 89 10.13 4.39 6.32
CA PHE A 89 8.69 4.13 6.24
C PHE A 89 7.96 5.23 5.49
N ALA A 90 6.94 4.84 4.71
CA ALA A 90 6.01 5.78 4.07
C ALA A 90 4.58 5.23 4.11
N LEU A 91 3.64 6.11 4.42
CA LEU A 91 2.21 5.81 4.52
C LEU A 91 1.44 6.49 3.40
N VAL A 92 0.62 5.72 2.71
CA VAL A 92 -0.33 6.22 1.70
C VAL A 92 -1.73 6.17 2.27
N GLN A 93 -2.45 7.28 2.19
CA GLN A 93 -3.89 7.35 2.43
C GLN A 93 -4.58 7.55 1.09
N ALA A 94 -5.46 6.64 0.73
CA ALA A 94 -6.14 6.67 -0.57
C ALA A 94 -7.59 6.24 -0.46
N GLU A 95 -8.37 6.66 -1.44
CA GLU A 95 -9.72 6.13 -1.64
C GLU A 95 -9.79 5.33 -2.93
N GLY A 96 -10.68 4.36 -2.94
CA GLY A 96 -10.91 3.54 -4.12
C GLY A 96 -12.04 2.55 -3.89
N GLU A 97 -11.91 1.40 -4.50
CA GLU A 97 -12.87 0.31 -4.40
C GLU A 97 -12.16 -1.02 -4.17
N PHE A 98 -12.80 -1.86 -3.40
CA PHE A 98 -12.45 -3.27 -3.22
C PHE A 98 -13.76 -4.07 -3.14
N GLY A 99 -14.45 -4.17 -4.30
CA GLY A 99 -15.82 -4.65 -4.41
C GLY A 99 -16.88 -3.62 -3.99
N VAL A 100 -16.53 -2.74 -3.06
CA VAL A 100 -17.32 -1.61 -2.54
C VAL A 100 -16.39 -0.43 -2.34
N PRO A 101 -16.89 0.82 -2.17
CA PRO A 101 -16.04 1.95 -1.84
C PRO A 101 -15.28 1.74 -0.53
N VAL A 102 -13.98 2.02 -0.54
CA VAL A 102 -13.09 1.81 0.61
C VAL A 102 -12.11 2.95 0.81
N VAL A 103 -11.60 3.02 2.05
CA VAL A 103 -10.39 3.76 2.40
C VAL A 103 -9.24 2.76 2.46
N TYR A 104 -8.13 3.08 1.79
CA TYR A 104 -6.88 2.33 1.87
C TYR A 104 -5.88 3.09 2.72
N TYR A 105 -5.27 2.39 3.68
CA TYR A 105 -4.06 2.82 4.37
C TYR A 105 -2.98 1.79 4.07
N ASP A 106 -1.98 2.21 3.30
CA ASP A 106 -0.86 1.34 2.92
C ASP A 106 0.42 1.88 3.54
N LEU A 107 1.07 1.07 4.34
CA LEU A 107 2.37 1.37 4.93
C LEU A 107 3.44 0.55 4.23
N PHE A 108 4.54 1.21 3.85
CA PHE A 108 5.67 0.58 3.18
C PHE A 108 6.94 0.83 3.96
N ARG A 109 7.81 -0.17 4.00
CA ARG A 109 9.19 0.00 4.41
C ARG A 109 10.09 -0.14 3.17
N LEU A 110 11.13 0.68 3.14
CA LEU A 110 12.07 0.73 2.02
C LEU A 110 13.48 0.38 2.50
N ALA A 111 14.25 -0.22 1.60
CA ALA A 111 15.67 -0.46 1.79
C ALA A 111 16.38 -0.23 0.44
N ASP A 112 17.46 0.51 0.46
CA ASP A 112 18.27 0.78 -0.73
C ASP A 112 17.47 1.29 -1.94
N GLY A 113 16.49 2.18 -1.68
CA GLY A 113 15.68 2.78 -2.72
C GLY A 113 14.62 1.87 -3.33
N LYS A 114 14.23 0.79 -2.63
CA LYS A 114 13.19 -0.15 -3.06
C LYS A 114 12.24 -0.47 -1.91
N ILE A 115 10.97 -0.67 -2.25
CA ILE A 115 9.97 -1.17 -1.30
C ILE A 115 10.28 -2.65 -1.03
N VAL A 116 10.40 -3.00 0.25
CA VAL A 116 10.75 -4.35 0.71
C VAL A 116 9.70 -4.97 1.65
N GLU A 117 8.74 -4.16 2.10
CA GLU A 117 7.74 -4.63 3.07
C GLU A 117 6.47 -3.79 2.99
N HIS A 118 5.32 -4.41 3.20
CA HIS A 118 4.01 -3.78 3.03
C HIS A 118 3.02 -4.25 4.09
N TRP A 119 2.31 -3.28 4.65
CA TRP A 119 1.13 -3.47 5.52
C TRP A 119 -0.03 -2.69 4.93
N ASP A 120 -1.25 -3.15 5.16
CA ASP A 120 -2.41 -2.35 4.83
C ASP A 120 -3.53 -2.48 5.86
N ALA A 121 -4.44 -1.53 5.81
CA ALA A 121 -5.74 -1.57 6.46
C ALA A 121 -6.74 -1.03 5.44
N ILE A 122 -7.81 -1.77 5.23
CA ILE A 122 -8.86 -1.44 4.26
C ILE A 122 -10.17 -1.32 5.04
N GLN A 123 -10.80 -0.14 4.95
CA GLN A 123 -12.08 0.13 5.61
C GLN A 123 -13.15 0.44 4.59
N GLU A 124 -14.29 -0.23 4.68
CA GLU A 124 -15.45 0.13 3.85
C GLU A 124 -15.97 1.52 4.22
N VAL A 125 -16.36 2.29 3.21
CA VAL A 125 -17.00 3.58 3.39
C VAL A 125 -18.47 3.31 3.74
N PRO A 126 -18.96 3.71 4.94
CA PRO A 126 -20.36 3.50 5.28
C PRO A 126 -21.27 4.43 4.49
N ALA A 127 -22.53 4.02 4.33
CA ALA A 127 -23.56 4.84 3.64
C ALA A 127 -23.79 6.18 4.37
N GLU A 128 -23.67 6.19 5.68
CA GLU A 128 -23.88 7.36 6.53
C GLU A 128 -22.79 7.45 7.59
N LEU A 129 -22.42 8.67 7.94
CA LEU A 129 -21.48 8.97 9.02
C LEU A 129 -22.19 9.80 10.11
N PRO A 130 -21.80 9.64 11.39
CA PRO A 130 -22.35 10.43 12.49
C PRO A 130 -21.83 11.89 12.52
N HIS A 131 -21.06 12.29 11.53
CA HIS A 131 -20.46 13.61 11.38
C HIS A 131 -20.37 14.00 9.90
N SER A 132 -19.98 15.25 9.59
CA SER A 132 -19.87 15.78 8.24
C SER A 132 -18.42 15.99 7.78
N ASN A 133 -17.45 15.36 8.44
CA ASN A 133 -16.02 15.56 8.16
C ASN A 133 -15.48 14.66 7.01
N GLY A 134 -16.26 13.65 6.60
CA GLY A 134 -15.76 12.63 5.69
C GLY A 134 -14.79 11.66 6.35
N LEU A 135 -14.05 10.90 5.53
CA LEU A 135 -13.07 9.89 5.99
C LEU A 135 -11.63 10.23 5.58
N PHE A 136 -11.40 11.37 4.94
CA PHE A 136 -10.08 11.73 4.40
C PHE A 136 -9.59 13.09 4.87
#